data_a764d4244564fa4cbd6545d68e81cd58
#
_entry.id   a764d4244564fa4cbd6545d68e81cd58
#
_cell.length_a   1.000
_cell.length_b   1.000
_cell.length_c   1.000
_cell.angle_alpha   90.00
_cell.angle_beta   90.00
_cell.angle_gamma   90.00
#
_symmetry.space_group_name_H-M   'P 1'
#
loop_
_entity.id
_entity.type
_entity.pdbx_description
1 polymer ?
#
loop_
_entity_poly.entity_id
_entity_poly.type
_entity_poly.pdbx_seq_one_letter_code
_entity_poly.pdbx_strand_id
1 'polypeptide(L)'
;MSKQKKNAAQIDRDIEIRGAKIFGKHVTEEKRKLLLGLTMLACAAPMVAGLRLWNVIPEIYETGLIGANGEDDSLPRWAVVLAIPALMCLLNFLCHNQLRMSQKQMVLPKAHFRLVGRWGFPIISVLFAGGLIREAAGLQAMALTYLTPCVMGLGLMILGAHMYDCKEESMLTLNFSFLKSNPILRKEIHRFAGYVWLLAGLGVIVMAMLTEILGMAGCAVALLALTAPWFYGRSKAANTL
;
A
#
# COMPACT_ATOMS: atom_id res chain seq x y z
N MET A 1 -1.16 39.89 15.34
CA MET A 1 -0.64 39.05 14.21
C MET A 1 -0.19 39.99 13.11
N SER A 2 1.11 39.96 12.72
CA SER A 2 1.64 40.89 11.75
C SER A 2 1.06 40.65 10.34
N LYS A 3 0.97 41.69 9.52
CA LYS A 3 0.54 41.63 8.10
C LYS A 3 1.27 40.54 7.30
N GLN A 4 2.54 40.28 7.61
CA GLN A 4 3.35 39.22 6.99
C GLN A 4 2.82 37.79 7.28
N LYS A 5 2.36 37.49 8.53
CA LYS A 5 1.77 36.18 8.84
C LYS A 5 0.43 35.95 8.14
N LYS A 6 -0.36 37.01 7.96
CA LYS A 6 -1.62 36.91 7.20
C LYS A 6 -1.38 36.65 5.72
N ASN A 7 -0.39 37.32 5.11
CA ASN A 7 -0.03 37.10 3.71
C ASN A 7 0.55 35.69 3.48
N ALA A 8 1.40 35.19 4.35
CA ALA A 8 1.93 33.82 4.24
C ALA A 8 0.80 32.76 4.33
N ALA A 9 -0.13 32.92 5.28
CA ALA A 9 -1.25 32.00 5.41
C ALA A 9 -2.26 32.08 4.24
N GLN A 10 -2.33 33.20 3.55
CA GLN A 10 -3.17 33.39 2.36
C GLN A 10 -2.51 32.78 1.12
N ILE A 11 -1.20 32.97 0.98
CA ILE A 11 -0.39 32.32 -0.05
C ILE A 11 -0.44 30.79 0.11
N ASP A 12 -0.30 30.25 1.32
CA ASP A 12 -0.40 28.82 1.58
C ASP A 12 -1.80 28.25 1.22
N ARG A 13 -2.89 29.00 1.51
CA ARG A 13 -4.25 28.62 1.10
C ARG A 13 -4.43 28.66 -0.41
N ASP A 14 -3.93 29.68 -1.09
CA ASP A 14 -4.02 29.80 -2.55
C ASP A 14 -3.20 28.70 -3.25
N ILE A 15 -2.05 28.35 -2.67
CA ILE A 15 -1.21 27.24 -3.08
C ILE A 15 -1.96 25.91 -2.92
N GLU A 16 -2.63 25.72 -1.79
CA GLU A 16 -3.42 24.52 -1.49
C GLU A 16 -4.62 24.39 -2.45
N ILE A 17 -5.33 25.47 -2.73
CA ILE A 17 -6.46 25.51 -3.66
C ILE A 17 -6.02 25.27 -5.11
N ARG A 18 -4.90 25.87 -5.55
CA ARG A 18 -4.35 25.64 -6.89
C ARG A 18 -3.82 24.21 -7.04
N GLY A 19 -3.13 23.69 -6.04
CA GLY A 19 -2.67 22.30 -6.01
C GLY A 19 -3.83 21.32 -6.10
N ALA A 20 -4.94 21.56 -5.40
CA ALA A 20 -6.13 20.73 -5.46
C ALA A 20 -6.85 20.82 -6.83
N LYS A 21 -6.89 21.99 -7.47
CA LYS A 21 -7.51 22.17 -8.79
C LYS A 21 -6.68 21.57 -9.94
N ILE A 22 -5.35 21.73 -9.89
CA ILE A 22 -4.46 21.33 -11.01
C ILE A 22 -4.09 19.84 -10.93
N PHE A 23 -3.93 19.29 -9.72
CA PHE A 23 -3.34 17.96 -9.50
C PHE A 23 -4.28 16.91 -8.88
N GLY A 24 -5.57 17.27 -8.71
CA GLY A 24 -6.66 16.32 -8.35
C GLY A 24 -6.67 16.02 -6.90
N LYS A 25 -5.94 15.70 -6.02
CA LYS A 25 -6.12 15.47 -4.58
C LYS A 25 -4.91 15.93 -3.76
N HIS A 26 -5.14 16.92 -2.93
CA HIS A 26 -4.22 17.24 -1.84
C HIS A 26 -4.28 16.10 -0.82
N VAL A 27 -3.15 15.41 -0.63
CA VAL A 27 -3.08 14.34 0.36
C VAL A 27 -2.83 14.96 1.72
N THR A 28 -3.79 14.79 2.64
CA THR A 28 -3.64 15.27 4.02
C THR A 28 -2.42 14.64 4.70
N GLU A 29 -1.84 15.37 5.66
CA GLU A 29 -0.66 14.90 6.41
C GLU A 29 -0.93 13.54 7.09
N GLU A 30 -2.13 13.37 7.67
CA GLU A 30 -2.55 12.12 8.31
C GLU A 30 -2.57 10.95 7.34
N LYS A 31 -3.21 11.15 6.18
CA LYS A 31 -3.25 10.12 5.14
C LYS A 31 -1.87 9.76 4.63
N ARG A 32 -1.00 10.76 4.48
CA ARG A 32 0.37 10.51 4.03
C ARG A 32 1.14 9.67 5.03
N LYS A 33 1.04 9.97 6.34
CA LYS A 33 1.68 9.18 7.40
C LYS A 33 1.13 7.75 7.43
N LEU A 34 -0.18 7.59 7.33
CA LEU A 34 -0.84 6.28 7.25
C LEU A 34 -0.35 5.47 6.05
N LEU A 35 -0.35 6.07 4.86
CA LEU A 35 0.11 5.39 3.63
C LEU A 35 1.58 5.03 3.71
N LEU A 36 2.45 5.93 4.21
CA LEU A 36 3.86 5.62 4.42
C LEU A 36 4.02 4.43 5.37
N GLY A 37 3.36 4.44 6.54
CA GLY A 37 3.43 3.35 7.51
C GLY A 37 3.00 2.01 6.90
N LEU A 38 1.84 1.97 6.24
CA LEU A 38 1.30 0.73 5.65
C LEU A 38 2.13 0.23 4.47
N THR A 39 2.65 1.12 3.62
CA THR A 39 3.53 0.72 2.51
C THR A 39 4.90 0.25 3.01
N MET A 40 5.42 0.82 4.09
CA MET A 40 6.64 0.33 4.76
C MET A 40 6.43 -1.07 5.33
N LEU A 41 5.29 -1.33 6.00
CA LEU A 41 4.94 -2.66 6.50
C LEU A 41 4.78 -3.67 5.35
N ALA A 42 4.17 -3.27 4.24
CA ALA A 42 4.09 -4.13 3.05
C ALA A 42 5.48 -4.44 2.46
N CYS A 43 6.38 -3.44 2.40
CA CYS A 43 7.77 -3.69 1.97
C CYS A 43 8.53 -4.62 2.92
N ALA A 44 8.26 -4.57 4.21
CA ALA A 44 8.88 -5.41 5.22
C ALA A 44 8.25 -6.81 5.33
N ALA A 45 7.04 -7.02 4.79
CA ALA A 45 6.32 -8.28 4.92
C ALA A 45 7.13 -9.52 4.47
N PRO A 46 7.93 -9.50 3.37
CA PRO A 46 8.76 -10.62 2.98
C PRO A 46 9.77 -11.05 4.06
N MET A 47 10.23 -10.13 4.94
CA MET A 47 11.11 -10.52 6.05
C MET A 47 10.45 -11.55 6.98
N VAL A 48 9.11 -11.47 7.14
CA VAL A 48 8.36 -12.42 7.97
C VAL A 48 8.48 -13.83 7.39
N ALA A 49 8.32 -13.97 6.06
CA ALA A 49 8.51 -15.24 5.36
C ALA A 49 9.97 -15.74 5.49
N GLY A 50 10.93 -14.83 5.26
CA GLY A 50 12.35 -15.17 5.35
C GLY A 50 12.80 -15.60 6.74
N LEU A 51 12.35 -14.91 7.78
CA LEU A 51 12.64 -15.28 9.18
C LEU A 51 12.03 -16.65 9.53
N ARG A 52 10.81 -16.93 9.06
CA ARG A 52 10.18 -18.24 9.25
C ARG A 52 10.93 -19.36 8.53
N LEU A 53 11.41 -19.09 7.32
CA LEU A 53 12.13 -20.04 6.47
C LEU A 53 13.65 -20.01 6.70
N TRP A 54 14.13 -19.26 7.70
CA TRP A 54 15.55 -19.02 7.93
C TRP A 54 16.41 -20.28 7.94
N ASN A 55 15.96 -21.34 8.63
CA ASN A 55 16.69 -22.59 8.74
C ASN A 55 16.61 -23.47 7.47
N VAL A 56 15.71 -23.16 6.55
CA VAL A 56 15.54 -23.88 5.28
C VAL A 56 16.37 -23.24 4.17
N ILE A 57 16.54 -21.92 4.22
CA ILE A 57 17.35 -21.17 3.25
C ILE A 57 18.83 -21.47 3.47
N PRO A 58 19.59 -21.86 2.42
CA PRO A 58 21.04 -22.12 2.53
C PRO A 58 21.79 -20.86 2.99
N GLU A 59 22.96 -21.03 3.60
CA GLU A 59 23.78 -19.88 4.04
C GLU A 59 24.22 -19.00 2.88
N ILE A 60 24.49 -19.62 1.75
CA ILE A 60 24.80 -18.97 0.47
C ILE A 60 23.78 -19.49 -0.53
N TYR A 61 23.03 -18.60 -1.13
CA TYR A 61 22.05 -18.87 -2.16
C TYR A 61 22.62 -18.50 -3.53
N GLU A 62 22.71 -19.47 -4.43
CA GLU A 62 23.12 -19.29 -5.83
C GLU A 62 21.93 -18.72 -6.61
N THR A 63 22.10 -17.54 -7.21
CA THR A 63 21.00 -16.84 -7.89
C THR A 63 20.72 -17.41 -9.28
N GLY A 64 21.59 -18.25 -9.81
CA GLY A 64 21.56 -18.73 -11.20
C GLY A 64 21.88 -17.64 -12.23
N LEU A 65 22.31 -16.47 -11.77
CA LEU A 65 22.79 -15.40 -12.64
C LEU A 65 24.30 -15.48 -12.76
N ILE A 66 24.82 -15.17 -13.94
CA ILE A 66 26.27 -15.09 -14.17
C ILE A 66 26.72 -13.67 -13.84
N GLY A 67 27.59 -13.53 -12.86
CA GLY A 67 28.19 -12.26 -12.48
C GLY A 67 29.09 -11.68 -13.58
N ALA A 68 29.49 -10.44 -13.46
CA ALA A 68 30.36 -9.74 -14.42
C ALA A 68 31.75 -10.40 -14.56
N ASN A 69 32.16 -11.21 -13.61
CA ASN A 69 33.39 -12.01 -13.59
C ASN A 69 33.25 -13.39 -14.24
N GLY A 70 32.07 -13.76 -14.74
CA GLY A 70 31.78 -15.06 -15.36
C GLY A 70 31.52 -16.18 -14.38
N GLU A 71 31.49 -15.91 -13.07
CA GLU A 71 31.13 -16.87 -12.03
C GLU A 71 29.64 -16.76 -11.67
N ASP A 72 29.07 -17.83 -11.09
CA ASP A 72 27.70 -17.82 -10.61
C ASP A 72 27.56 -16.81 -9.46
N ASP A 73 26.58 -15.90 -9.60
CA ASP A 73 26.31 -14.88 -8.60
C ASP A 73 25.62 -15.52 -7.39
N SER A 74 26.12 -15.23 -6.22
CA SER A 74 25.59 -15.81 -4.98
C SER A 74 25.29 -14.73 -3.93
N LEU A 75 24.27 -14.95 -3.15
CA LEU A 75 23.84 -14.05 -2.09
C LEU A 75 23.85 -14.76 -0.73
N PRO A 76 24.42 -14.16 0.31
CA PRO A 76 24.31 -14.72 1.65
C PRO A 76 22.85 -14.64 2.14
N ARG A 77 22.41 -15.63 2.93
CA ARG A 77 21.04 -15.75 3.49
C ARG A 77 20.51 -14.43 4.05
N TRP A 78 21.32 -13.75 4.86
CA TRP A 78 20.91 -12.49 5.47
C TRP A 78 20.62 -11.40 4.44
N ALA A 79 21.32 -11.39 3.30
CA ALA A 79 21.07 -10.42 2.24
C ALA A 79 19.70 -10.68 1.59
N VAL A 80 19.38 -11.92 1.29
CA VAL A 80 18.09 -12.32 0.72
C VAL A 80 16.94 -12.01 1.68
N VAL A 81 17.09 -12.36 2.97
CA VAL A 81 16.00 -12.27 3.95
C VAL A 81 15.82 -10.86 4.51
N LEU A 82 16.90 -10.14 4.75
CA LEU A 82 16.86 -8.84 5.45
C LEU A 82 17.27 -7.68 4.55
N ALA A 83 18.41 -7.75 3.85
CA ALA A 83 18.95 -6.59 3.17
C ALA A 83 18.10 -6.17 1.97
N ILE A 84 17.61 -7.12 1.17
CA ILE A 84 16.77 -6.78 -0.01
C ILE A 84 15.45 -6.14 0.42
N PRO A 85 14.63 -6.71 1.34
CA PRO A 85 13.42 -6.04 1.80
C PRO A 85 13.71 -4.72 2.54
N ALA A 86 14.82 -4.61 3.30
CA ALA A 86 15.21 -3.36 3.95
C ALA A 86 15.54 -2.27 2.91
N LEU A 87 16.23 -2.64 1.83
CA LEU A 87 16.49 -1.73 0.71
C LEU A 87 15.17 -1.26 0.08
N MET A 88 14.17 -2.16 -0.10
CA MET A 88 12.86 -1.79 -0.61
C MET A 88 12.14 -0.81 0.34
N CYS A 89 12.25 -1.01 1.65
CA CYS A 89 11.74 -0.06 2.64
C CYS A 89 12.42 1.31 2.51
N LEU A 90 13.74 1.35 2.40
CA LEU A 90 14.51 2.59 2.22
C LEU A 90 14.09 3.34 0.96
N LEU A 91 14.02 2.65 -0.17
CA LEU A 91 13.61 3.24 -1.45
C LEU A 91 12.17 3.73 -1.41
N ASN A 92 11.26 2.98 -0.80
CA ASN A 92 9.88 3.40 -0.57
C ASN A 92 9.81 4.69 0.27
N PHE A 93 10.58 4.76 1.36
CA PHE A 93 10.66 5.96 2.19
C PHE A 93 11.18 7.16 1.39
N LEU A 94 12.24 6.99 0.61
CA LEU A 94 12.81 8.05 -0.24
C LEU A 94 11.79 8.55 -1.26
N CYS A 95 11.05 7.65 -1.93
CA CYS A 95 10.00 8.02 -2.87
C CYS A 95 8.86 8.78 -2.22
N HIS A 96 8.39 8.34 -1.05
CA HIS A 96 7.37 9.07 -0.30
C HIS A 96 7.85 10.47 0.13
N ASN A 97 9.11 10.59 0.55
CA ASN A 97 9.70 11.87 0.89
C ASN A 97 9.84 12.78 -0.33
N GLN A 98 10.29 12.24 -1.47
CA GLN A 98 10.36 12.99 -2.73
C GLN A 98 8.98 13.49 -3.18
N LEU A 99 7.94 12.67 -3.10
CA LEU A 99 6.57 13.09 -3.39
C LEU A 99 6.08 14.18 -2.44
N ARG A 100 6.51 14.14 -1.16
CA ARG A 100 6.24 15.20 -0.19
C ARG A 100 6.90 16.52 -0.57
N MET A 101 8.17 16.46 -0.93
CA MET A 101 8.94 17.66 -1.34
C MET A 101 8.35 18.27 -2.61
N SER A 102 8.05 17.45 -3.62
CA SER A 102 7.40 17.88 -4.86
C SER A 102 6.03 18.53 -4.61
N GLN A 103 5.25 18.00 -3.67
CA GLN A 103 3.97 18.57 -3.28
C GLN A 103 4.14 19.96 -2.63
N LYS A 104 5.16 20.14 -1.78
CA LYS A 104 5.48 21.44 -1.20
C LYS A 104 5.94 22.46 -2.22
N GLN A 105 6.70 22.03 -3.24
CA GLN A 105 7.20 22.87 -4.32
C GLN A 105 6.17 23.12 -5.43
N MET A 106 4.96 22.56 -5.31
CA MET A 106 3.90 22.62 -6.34
C MET A 106 4.27 22.03 -7.71
N VAL A 107 5.35 21.26 -7.79
CA VAL A 107 5.77 20.54 -8.99
C VAL A 107 5.43 19.06 -8.81
N LEU A 108 4.15 18.74 -8.83
CA LEU A 108 3.73 17.34 -8.69
C LEU A 108 3.87 16.59 -10.01
N PRO A 109 4.50 15.40 -9.97
CA PRO A 109 4.55 14.54 -11.14
C PRO A 109 3.15 14.08 -11.57
N LYS A 110 3.02 13.64 -12.83
CA LYS A 110 1.75 13.11 -13.38
C LYS A 110 1.19 11.99 -12.49
N ALA A 111 -0.13 11.75 -12.56
CA ALA A 111 -0.85 10.82 -11.68
C ALA A 111 -0.25 9.40 -11.65
N HIS A 112 0.19 8.88 -12.81
CA HIS A 112 0.81 7.56 -12.91
C HIS A 112 2.16 7.49 -12.18
N PHE A 113 3.01 8.53 -12.27
CA PHE A 113 4.27 8.58 -11.53
C PHE A 113 4.04 8.65 -10.02
N ARG A 114 2.98 9.32 -9.58
CA ARG A 114 2.60 9.34 -8.16
C ARG A 114 2.13 7.97 -7.67
N LEU A 115 1.42 7.23 -8.52
CA LEU A 115 0.99 5.85 -8.22
C LEU A 115 2.21 4.95 -8.09
N VAL A 116 3.10 4.97 -9.09
CA VAL A 116 4.34 4.17 -9.09
C VAL A 116 5.24 4.54 -7.90
N GLY A 117 5.43 5.83 -7.62
CA GLY A 117 6.26 6.27 -6.49
C GLY A 117 5.70 5.89 -5.11
N ARG A 118 4.41 5.58 -4.99
CA ARG A 118 3.80 5.12 -3.73
C ARG A 118 3.72 3.61 -3.61
N TRP A 119 3.48 2.91 -4.70
CA TRP A 119 3.14 1.49 -4.69
C TRP A 119 4.18 0.61 -5.38
N GLY A 120 5.10 1.21 -6.17
CA GLY A 120 6.09 0.45 -6.93
C GLY A 120 6.96 -0.43 -6.02
N PHE A 121 7.58 0.15 -4.99
CA PHE A 121 8.43 -0.61 -4.08
C PHE A 121 7.67 -1.62 -3.21
N PRO A 122 6.49 -1.31 -2.63
CA PRO A 122 5.65 -2.33 -2.01
C PRO A 122 5.32 -3.51 -2.93
N ILE A 123 4.94 -3.24 -4.18
CA ILE A 123 4.62 -4.29 -5.16
C ILE A 123 5.88 -5.14 -5.46
N ILE A 124 7.00 -4.49 -5.76
CA ILE A 124 8.27 -5.18 -6.04
C ILE A 124 8.71 -5.99 -4.82
N SER A 125 8.64 -5.42 -3.62
CA SER A 125 9.04 -6.14 -2.42
C SER A 125 8.17 -7.38 -2.18
N VAL A 126 6.85 -7.22 -2.18
CA VAL A 126 5.92 -8.35 -1.92
C VAL A 126 6.06 -9.44 -2.97
N LEU A 127 6.12 -9.09 -4.25
CA LEU A 127 6.14 -10.09 -5.32
C LEU A 127 7.55 -10.62 -5.60
N PHE A 128 8.53 -9.74 -5.75
CA PHE A 128 9.89 -10.14 -6.11
C PHE A 128 10.71 -10.61 -4.91
N ALA A 129 10.84 -9.79 -3.85
CA ALA A 129 11.64 -10.22 -2.70
C ALA A 129 11.00 -11.40 -1.97
N GLY A 130 9.66 -11.44 -1.87
CA GLY A 130 8.94 -12.60 -1.34
C GLY A 130 9.09 -13.84 -2.21
N GLY A 131 9.05 -13.70 -3.55
CA GLY A 131 9.31 -14.78 -4.50
C GLY A 131 10.75 -15.32 -4.37
N LEU A 132 11.74 -14.43 -4.29
CA LEU A 132 13.14 -14.79 -4.12
C LEU A 132 13.40 -15.58 -2.82
N ILE A 133 12.77 -15.14 -1.71
CA ILE A 133 12.86 -15.86 -0.42
C ILE A 133 12.27 -17.27 -0.55
N ARG A 134 11.14 -17.42 -1.24
CA ARG A 134 10.52 -18.73 -1.49
C ARG A 134 11.41 -19.62 -2.34
N GLU A 135 11.98 -19.09 -3.42
CA GLU A 135 12.89 -19.80 -4.30
C GLU A 135 14.15 -20.25 -3.56
N ALA A 136 14.76 -19.36 -2.77
CA ALA A 136 15.90 -19.71 -1.92
C ALA A 136 15.59 -20.79 -0.88
N ALA A 137 14.33 -20.94 -0.48
CA ALA A 137 13.84 -22.02 0.38
C ALA A 137 13.43 -23.29 -0.38
N GLY A 138 13.68 -23.38 -1.69
CA GLY A 138 13.28 -24.51 -2.53
C GLY A 138 11.79 -24.59 -2.83
N LEU A 139 11.04 -23.49 -2.60
CA LEU A 139 9.61 -23.39 -2.91
C LEU A 139 9.42 -22.71 -4.26
N GLN A 140 8.30 -23.02 -4.93
CA GLN A 140 7.96 -22.33 -6.18
C GLN A 140 7.72 -20.83 -5.95
N ALA A 141 8.56 -19.97 -6.53
CA ALA A 141 8.54 -18.51 -6.33
C ALA A 141 7.19 -17.88 -6.69
N MET A 142 6.62 -18.28 -7.83
CA MET A 142 5.37 -17.74 -8.38
C MET A 142 4.20 -18.73 -8.31
N ALA A 143 4.12 -19.52 -7.23
CA ALA A 143 2.97 -20.38 -7.01
C ALA A 143 1.66 -19.55 -6.93
N LEU A 144 0.59 -20.03 -7.56
CA LEU A 144 -0.71 -19.34 -7.52
C LEU A 144 -1.24 -19.17 -6.10
N THR A 145 -0.97 -20.12 -5.22
CA THR A 145 -1.32 -20.08 -3.79
C THR A 145 -0.63 -18.95 -3.03
N TYR A 146 0.51 -18.49 -3.52
CA TYR A 146 1.25 -17.33 -3.00
C TYR A 146 0.86 -16.04 -3.74
N LEU A 147 0.86 -16.09 -5.07
CA LEU A 147 0.66 -14.91 -5.92
C LEU A 147 -0.74 -14.32 -5.75
N THR A 148 -1.77 -15.18 -5.70
CA THR A 148 -3.18 -14.73 -5.60
C THR A 148 -3.44 -13.87 -4.36
N PRO A 149 -3.13 -14.31 -3.13
CA PRO A 149 -3.33 -13.49 -1.94
C PRO A 149 -2.45 -12.23 -1.95
N CYS A 150 -1.21 -12.30 -2.46
CA CYS A 150 -0.35 -11.12 -2.55
C CYS A 150 -0.95 -10.04 -3.47
N VAL A 151 -1.39 -10.41 -4.66
CA VAL A 151 -2.02 -9.48 -5.62
C VAL A 151 -3.35 -8.95 -5.06
N MET A 152 -4.16 -9.80 -4.45
CA MET A 152 -5.42 -9.40 -3.83
C MET A 152 -5.21 -8.44 -2.66
N GLY A 153 -4.23 -8.71 -1.80
CA GLY A 153 -3.86 -7.83 -0.69
C GLY A 153 -3.37 -6.46 -1.17
N LEU A 154 -2.46 -6.44 -2.15
CA LEU A 154 -1.97 -5.20 -2.77
C LEU A 154 -3.11 -4.43 -3.44
N GLY A 155 -4.00 -5.10 -4.17
CA GLY A 155 -5.16 -4.50 -4.79
C GLY A 155 -6.09 -3.84 -3.77
N LEU A 156 -6.39 -4.52 -2.66
CA LEU A 156 -7.18 -3.96 -1.56
C LEU A 156 -6.52 -2.74 -0.92
N MET A 157 -5.20 -2.77 -0.70
CA MET A 157 -4.48 -1.62 -0.16
C MET A 157 -4.58 -0.41 -1.10
N ILE A 158 -4.41 -0.62 -2.41
CA ILE A 158 -4.51 0.45 -3.41
C ILE A 158 -5.94 1.01 -3.46
N LEU A 159 -6.96 0.14 -3.49
CA LEU A 159 -8.37 0.53 -3.45
C LEU A 159 -8.72 1.28 -2.16
N GLY A 160 -8.28 0.77 -1.00
CA GLY A 160 -8.50 1.41 0.29
C GLY A 160 -7.86 2.80 0.38
N ALA A 161 -6.64 2.96 -0.13
CA ALA A 161 -5.98 4.25 -0.22
C ALA A 161 -6.74 5.24 -1.11
N HIS A 162 -7.40 4.75 -2.16
CA HIS A 162 -8.23 5.57 -3.04
C HIS A 162 -9.56 5.94 -2.37
N MET A 163 -10.21 4.99 -1.68
CA MET A 163 -11.47 5.18 -0.99
C MET A 163 -11.41 6.24 0.10
N TYR A 164 -10.29 6.34 0.81
CA TYR A 164 -10.13 7.29 1.92
C TYR A 164 -10.48 8.75 1.55
N ASP A 165 -10.23 9.18 0.30
CA ASP A 165 -10.53 10.52 -0.21
C ASP A 165 -11.35 10.47 -1.51
N CYS A 166 -12.22 9.47 -1.68
CA CYS A 166 -12.98 9.31 -2.89
C CYS A 166 -13.92 10.51 -3.11
N LYS A 167 -13.84 11.11 -4.31
CA LYS A 167 -14.78 12.17 -4.72
C LYS A 167 -16.09 11.54 -5.16
N GLU A 168 -17.19 12.31 -5.03
CA GLU A 168 -18.52 11.86 -5.43
C GLU A 168 -18.62 11.45 -6.91
N GLU A 169 -17.86 12.11 -7.77
CA GLU A 169 -17.82 11.88 -9.22
C GLU A 169 -16.89 10.72 -9.64
N SER A 170 -16.26 10.04 -8.69
CA SER A 170 -15.33 8.93 -9.00
C SER A 170 -16.10 7.68 -9.39
N MET A 171 -15.64 6.96 -10.43
CA MET A 171 -16.19 5.64 -10.82
C MET A 171 -16.13 4.60 -9.70
N LEU A 172 -15.22 4.77 -8.73
CA LEU A 172 -15.06 3.88 -7.58
C LEU A 172 -15.89 4.32 -6.36
N THR A 173 -16.76 5.31 -6.50
CA THR A 173 -17.61 5.78 -5.41
C THR A 173 -18.58 4.68 -4.98
N LEU A 174 -18.65 4.39 -3.66
CA LEU A 174 -19.66 3.50 -3.10
C LEU A 174 -21.03 4.16 -3.24
N ASN A 175 -21.87 3.63 -4.13
CA ASN A 175 -23.15 4.22 -4.49
C ASN A 175 -24.31 3.38 -3.96
N PHE A 176 -24.45 3.32 -2.63
CA PHE A 176 -25.60 2.65 -1.99
C PHE A 176 -26.82 3.58 -1.99
N SER A 177 -28.01 3.02 -2.14
CA SER A 177 -29.27 3.78 -2.19
C SER A 177 -29.48 4.68 -0.97
N PHE A 178 -29.11 4.21 0.22
CA PHE A 178 -29.22 4.94 1.49
C PHE A 178 -28.18 6.06 1.67
N LEU A 179 -27.20 6.20 0.74
CA LEU A 179 -26.19 7.27 0.77
C LEU A 179 -26.56 8.48 -0.08
N LYS A 180 -27.54 8.35 -0.97
CA LYS A 180 -27.87 9.40 -1.94
C LYS A 180 -28.35 10.69 -1.28
N SER A 181 -29.02 10.57 -0.13
CA SER A 181 -29.61 11.70 0.60
C SER A 181 -28.71 12.28 1.69
N ASN A 182 -27.58 11.62 2.03
CA ASN A 182 -26.73 12.05 3.16
C ASN A 182 -25.25 12.10 2.77
N PRO A 183 -24.74 13.26 2.35
CA PRO A 183 -23.34 13.42 1.93
C PRO A 183 -22.35 13.24 3.10
N ILE A 184 -22.75 13.55 4.34
CA ILE A 184 -21.89 13.38 5.52
C ILE A 184 -21.67 11.89 5.78
N LEU A 185 -22.75 11.10 5.80
CA LEU A 185 -22.70 9.66 5.97
C LEU A 185 -21.88 8.99 4.86
N ARG A 186 -22.05 9.46 3.60
CA ARG A 186 -21.26 8.98 2.47
C ARG A 186 -19.76 9.14 2.73
N LYS A 187 -19.31 10.33 3.15
CA LYS A 187 -17.89 10.61 3.43
C LYS A 187 -17.34 9.72 4.56
N GLU A 188 -18.14 9.51 5.61
CA GLU A 188 -17.79 8.64 6.74
C GLU A 188 -17.59 7.19 6.27
N ILE A 189 -18.53 6.67 5.46
CA ILE A 189 -18.45 5.29 4.94
C ILE A 189 -17.28 5.08 3.99
N HIS A 190 -16.97 6.06 3.12
CA HIS A 190 -15.79 5.97 2.27
C HIS A 190 -14.50 5.96 3.08
N ARG A 191 -14.42 6.77 4.13
CA ARG A 191 -13.27 6.78 5.04
C ARG A 191 -13.13 5.46 5.80
N PHE A 192 -14.24 4.92 6.29
CA PHE A 192 -14.28 3.60 6.92
C PHE A 192 -13.84 2.49 5.95
N ALA A 193 -14.38 2.46 4.72
CA ALA A 193 -13.96 1.53 3.68
C ALA A 193 -12.46 1.64 3.40
N GLY A 194 -11.94 2.87 3.34
CA GLY A 194 -10.52 3.13 3.16
C GLY A 194 -9.65 2.46 4.22
N TYR A 195 -9.98 2.61 5.49
CA TYR A 195 -9.25 1.98 6.59
C TYR A 195 -9.35 0.47 6.57
N VAL A 196 -10.59 -0.06 6.45
CA VAL A 196 -10.84 -1.51 6.47
C VAL A 196 -10.09 -2.20 5.33
N TRP A 197 -10.15 -1.67 4.12
CA TRP A 197 -9.50 -2.28 2.96
C TRP A 197 -7.98 -2.17 3.00
N LEU A 198 -7.43 -1.07 3.52
CA LEU A 198 -5.99 -0.92 3.72
C LEU A 198 -5.46 -1.96 4.71
N LEU A 199 -6.13 -2.11 5.86
CA LEU A 199 -5.71 -3.05 6.90
C LEU A 199 -5.93 -4.51 6.50
N ALA A 200 -7.09 -4.81 5.88
CA ALA A 200 -7.36 -6.15 5.37
C ALA A 200 -6.35 -6.56 4.29
N GLY A 201 -6.04 -5.66 3.36
CA GLY A 201 -5.03 -5.92 2.32
C GLY A 201 -3.64 -6.22 2.89
N LEU A 202 -3.19 -5.42 3.86
CA LEU A 202 -1.92 -5.69 4.56
C LEU A 202 -1.98 -7.03 5.32
N GLY A 203 -3.08 -7.32 6.01
CA GLY A 203 -3.29 -8.57 6.71
C GLY A 203 -3.19 -9.79 5.79
N VAL A 204 -3.81 -9.73 4.61
CA VAL A 204 -3.73 -10.79 3.59
C VAL A 204 -2.30 -11.01 3.12
N ILE A 205 -1.53 -9.93 2.87
CA ILE A 205 -0.12 -10.04 2.50
C ILE A 205 0.68 -10.74 3.60
N VAL A 206 0.53 -10.32 4.86
CA VAL A 206 1.22 -10.95 5.98
C VAL A 206 0.83 -12.42 6.13
N MET A 207 -0.45 -12.77 5.99
CA MET A 207 -0.93 -14.15 6.02
C MET A 207 -0.31 -15.00 4.90
N ALA A 208 -0.16 -14.44 3.70
CA ALA A 208 0.50 -15.10 2.57
C ALA A 208 2.00 -15.34 2.83
N MET A 209 2.66 -14.44 3.58
CA MET A 209 4.06 -14.61 3.98
C MET A 209 4.24 -15.68 5.06
N LEU A 210 3.19 -15.95 5.85
CA LEU A 210 3.25 -16.99 6.88
C LEU A 210 3.10 -18.40 6.27
N THR A 211 1.99 -18.68 5.61
CA THR A 211 1.75 -19.94 4.90
C THR A 211 0.81 -19.76 3.72
N GLU A 212 0.88 -20.68 2.75
CA GLU A 212 -0.05 -20.68 1.61
C GLU A 212 -1.50 -20.85 2.04
N ILE A 213 -1.75 -21.72 3.02
CA ILE A 213 -3.11 -21.96 3.57
C ILE A 213 -3.65 -20.69 4.21
N LEU A 214 -2.86 -19.99 5.03
CA LEU A 214 -3.27 -18.74 5.64
C LEU A 214 -3.46 -17.65 4.59
N GLY A 215 -2.62 -17.59 3.56
CA GLY A 215 -2.78 -16.68 2.43
C GLY A 215 -4.12 -16.86 1.73
N MET A 216 -4.48 -18.11 1.41
CA MET A 216 -5.77 -18.44 0.80
C MET A 216 -6.94 -18.13 1.73
N ALA A 217 -6.85 -18.44 3.03
CA ALA A 217 -7.84 -18.01 4.02
C ALA A 217 -7.95 -16.48 4.10
N GLY A 218 -6.86 -15.76 3.97
CA GLY A 218 -6.80 -14.30 3.87
C GLY A 218 -7.62 -13.76 2.71
N CYS A 219 -7.66 -14.45 1.56
CA CYS A 219 -8.52 -14.07 0.44
C CYS A 219 -10.01 -14.06 0.83
N ALA A 220 -10.46 -15.03 1.61
CA ALA A 220 -11.84 -15.04 2.11
C ALA A 220 -12.10 -13.85 3.05
N VAL A 221 -11.16 -13.54 3.95
CA VAL A 221 -11.23 -12.36 4.82
C VAL A 221 -11.27 -11.06 3.99
N ALA A 222 -10.50 -10.98 2.91
CA ALA A 222 -10.51 -9.85 1.99
C ALA A 222 -11.88 -9.65 1.33
N LEU A 223 -12.53 -10.73 0.88
CA LEU A 223 -13.88 -10.68 0.31
C LEU A 223 -14.91 -10.18 1.33
N LEU A 224 -14.82 -10.65 2.59
CA LEU A 224 -15.67 -10.15 3.67
C LEU A 224 -15.39 -8.66 3.95
N ALA A 225 -14.15 -8.22 3.94
CA ALA A 225 -13.78 -6.83 4.14
C ALA A 225 -14.37 -5.90 3.06
N LEU A 226 -14.54 -6.37 1.82
CA LEU A 226 -15.21 -5.61 0.76
C LEU A 226 -16.67 -5.31 1.07
N THR A 227 -17.36 -6.18 1.80
CA THR A 227 -18.77 -6.00 2.16
C THR A 227 -18.96 -5.17 3.44
N ALA A 228 -17.94 -5.03 4.28
CA ALA A 228 -18.00 -4.33 5.57
C ALA A 228 -18.58 -2.89 5.48
N PRO A 229 -18.23 -2.07 4.48
CA PRO A 229 -18.79 -0.72 4.36
C PRO A 229 -20.30 -0.68 4.15
N TRP A 230 -20.88 -1.70 3.50
CA TRP A 230 -22.31 -1.80 3.31
C TRP A 230 -23.03 -2.06 4.64
N PHE A 231 -22.55 -3.03 5.43
CA PHE A 231 -23.13 -3.34 6.75
C PHE A 231 -23.02 -2.16 7.71
N TYR A 232 -21.84 -1.54 7.76
CA TYR A 232 -21.61 -0.34 8.58
C TYR A 232 -22.54 0.81 8.19
N GLY A 233 -22.66 1.08 6.90
CA GLY A 233 -23.50 2.15 6.39
C GLY A 233 -24.99 1.92 6.63
N ARG A 234 -25.47 0.67 6.48
CA ARG A 234 -26.85 0.32 6.74
C ARG A 234 -27.22 0.47 8.22
N SER A 235 -26.34 0.01 9.12
CA SER A 235 -26.53 0.18 10.57
C SER A 235 -26.59 1.65 10.97
N LYS A 236 -25.71 2.50 10.44
CA LYS A 236 -25.72 3.95 10.72
C LYS A 236 -26.95 4.64 10.16
N ALA A 237 -27.38 4.30 8.95
CA ALA A 237 -28.58 4.89 8.32
C ALA A 237 -29.84 4.55 9.12
N ALA A 238 -29.93 3.35 9.69
CA ALA A 238 -31.06 2.94 10.53
C ALA A 238 -31.14 3.71 11.87
N ASN A 239 -30.00 4.16 12.41
CA ASN A 239 -29.93 4.91 13.66
C ASN A 239 -30.11 6.43 13.50
N THR A 240 -30.20 6.92 12.25
CA THR A 240 -30.40 8.34 11.93
C THR A 240 -31.82 8.67 11.48
N LEU A 241 -32.68 7.68 11.39
CA LEU A 241 -34.14 7.77 11.19
C LEU A 241 -34.86 7.72 12.53
#